data_3fcb33046f55797b42ed20c5788da26e
#
_entry.id   3fcb33046f55797b42ed20c5788da26e
#
_cell.length_a   1.000
_cell.length_b   1.000
_cell.length_c   1.000
_cell.angle_alpha   90.00
_cell.angle_beta   90.00
_cell.angle_gamma   90.00
#
_symmetry.space_group_name_H-M   'P 1'
#
loop_
_entity.id
_entity.type
_entity.pdbx_description
1 polymer ?
#
loop_
_entity_poly.entity_id
_entity_poly.type
_entity_poly.pdbx_seq_one_letter_code
_entity_poly.pdbx_strand_id
1 'polypeptide(L)'
;MIVWCLPVAAIAHGIRERAAELVTLDLGPRTDQEIEARLRHDIGEERATAIDRRLVRSMDADRLVVSADRDPFQQSLRAGRLQKLASMGLAENVGGGRWQLAEDLEGTLRKLGERGDIIRTMQRELTARKLERPWLGRSLFGAGETDPEPIVGRVIARGLADEHRDRHYLLVDGVDGHAHYVDIGRGDAVAPIAEGAIVRVSARSLEVRDADRVVAEVAAANGSRYSTDLHLRHDPSATQAFAETHVRRLEAMRRAGAGVERQADGSWTIAPDHVDRAAAYEARRHRDQPVAVETLSTKPIEQLRNADAATWVDRELASQAPLSIRDAGFGREVRSAMTARRQWLVEQQLADIDGTSVRLRANAVMLLQRRELLREGEALSSEIGKPFVEASIGERIEGTITRRIDLASGRFAMVEKSREFTLVPWRPVLENQIGKTGSGIMRADGVSWHFGRGRSAPEIP
;
A
#
# COMPACT_ATOMS: atom_id res chain seq x y z
N MET A 1 -14.76 37.72 5.85
CA MET A 1 -15.68 36.66 6.28
C MET A 1 -15.33 35.42 5.47
N ILE A 2 -14.39 34.62 5.99
CA ILE A 2 -13.88 33.41 5.33
C ILE A 2 -14.67 32.25 5.93
N VAL A 3 -15.55 31.66 5.12
CA VAL A 3 -16.31 30.46 5.49
C VAL A 3 -15.38 29.28 5.30
N TRP A 4 -14.97 28.66 6.39
CA TRP A 4 -14.28 27.38 6.40
C TRP A 4 -15.30 26.26 6.12
N CYS A 5 -15.35 25.79 4.89
CA CYS A 5 -15.96 24.51 4.56
C CYS A 5 -14.97 23.39 4.92
N LEU A 6 -15.05 22.89 6.13
CA LEU A 6 -14.41 21.63 6.50
C LEU A 6 -15.21 20.47 5.89
N PRO A 7 -14.57 19.51 5.23
CA PRO A 7 -15.25 18.32 4.71
C PRO A 7 -15.78 17.48 5.89
N VAL A 8 -17.10 17.40 5.99
CA VAL A 8 -17.87 16.76 7.08
C VAL A 8 -17.49 15.27 7.30
N ALA A 9 -16.90 14.61 6.30
CA ALA A 9 -16.49 13.22 6.40
C ALA A 9 -15.16 13.01 7.16
N ALA A 10 -14.26 14.02 7.21
CA ALA A 10 -13.00 13.94 7.93
C ALA A 10 -13.17 14.04 9.46
N ILE A 11 -14.29 14.58 9.88
CA ILE A 11 -14.61 14.84 11.29
C ILE A 11 -15.09 13.58 12.03
N ALA A 12 -15.42 12.49 11.34
CA ALA A 12 -16.26 11.47 11.94
C ALA A 12 -15.52 10.40 12.79
N HIS A 13 -14.21 10.16 12.65
CA HIS A 13 -13.55 9.07 13.38
C HIS A 13 -12.70 9.56 14.56
N GLY A 14 -11.81 10.49 14.38
CA GLY A 14 -11.01 11.06 15.48
C GLY A 14 -11.85 11.94 16.42
N ILE A 15 -12.92 12.59 15.90
CA ILE A 15 -13.89 13.29 16.72
C ILE A 15 -14.79 12.33 17.49
N ARG A 16 -15.09 11.12 17.02
CA ARG A 16 -15.86 10.16 17.82
C ARG A 16 -15.09 9.63 19.02
N GLU A 17 -13.78 9.47 18.95
CA GLU A 17 -12.98 9.14 20.13
C GLU A 17 -12.77 10.37 21.03
N ARG A 18 -12.51 11.54 20.48
CA ARG A 18 -12.45 12.79 21.25
C ARG A 18 -13.82 13.36 21.56
N ALA A 19 -14.86 13.17 20.73
CA ALA A 19 -16.20 13.51 21.13
C ALA A 19 -16.75 12.53 22.16
N ALA A 20 -16.30 11.28 22.21
CA ALA A 20 -16.51 10.44 23.41
C ALA A 20 -15.73 10.97 24.62
N GLU A 21 -14.57 11.59 24.44
CA GLU A 21 -13.86 12.34 25.49
C GLU A 21 -14.42 13.76 25.72
N LEU A 22 -14.90 14.46 24.67
CA LEU A 22 -15.45 15.82 24.72
C LEU A 22 -16.97 15.87 24.94
N VAL A 23 -17.73 14.85 24.56
CA VAL A 23 -19.13 14.66 25.01
C VAL A 23 -19.21 14.35 26.50
N THR A 24 -18.08 14.05 27.13
CA THR A 24 -18.01 14.15 28.61
C THR A 24 -17.96 15.58 29.12
N LEU A 25 -17.80 16.56 28.26
CA LEU A 25 -17.95 17.98 28.53
C LEU A 25 -19.35 18.54 28.11
N ASP A 26 -20.23 17.66 27.71
CA ASP A 26 -21.65 18.02 27.59
C ASP A 26 -22.16 18.39 28.97
N LEU A 27 -22.32 19.70 29.15
CA LEU A 27 -22.61 20.35 30.42
C LEU A 27 -24.05 20.13 30.90
N GLY A 28 -24.75 19.14 30.36
CA GLY A 28 -26.06 18.71 30.86
C GLY A 28 -25.89 17.84 32.12
N PRO A 29 -26.76 18.00 33.15
CA PRO A 29 -26.77 17.10 34.29
C PRO A 29 -27.12 15.69 33.81
N ARG A 30 -26.13 14.76 33.88
CA ARG A 30 -26.36 13.34 33.61
C ARG A 30 -27.07 12.72 34.79
N THR A 31 -27.98 11.84 34.52
CA THR A 31 -28.63 11.03 35.54
C THR A 31 -27.61 10.05 36.14
N ASP A 32 -27.73 9.71 37.40
CA ASP A 32 -26.88 8.71 38.07
C ASP A 32 -26.87 7.39 37.32
N GLN A 33 -27.99 7.02 36.67
CA GLN A 33 -28.09 5.81 35.84
C GLN A 33 -27.20 5.86 34.58
N GLU A 34 -27.09 7.01 33.93
CA GLU A 34 -26.21 7.18 32.76
C GLU A 34 -24.74 7.14 33.15
N ILE A 35 -24.40 7.72 34.29
CA ILE A 35 -23.05 7.67 34.86
C ILE A 35 -22.69 6.23 35.20
N GLU A 36 -23.60 5.52 35.88
CA GLU A 36 -23.37 4.12 36.28
C GLU A 36 -23.25 3.18 35.06
N ALA A 37 -24.11 3.34 34.05
CA ALA A 37 -24.07 2.57 32.81
C ALA A 37 -22.73 2.76 32.06
N ARG A 38 -22.24 4.00 32.02
CA ARG A 38 -20.95 4.32 31.39
C ARG A 38 -19.77 3.72 32.15
N LEU A 39 -19.78 3.82 33.47
CA LEU A 39 -18.71 3.26 34.30
C LEU A 39 -18.69 1.72 34.25
N ARG A 40 -19.86 1.08 34.16
CA ARG A 40 -19.95 -0.38 33.91
C ARG A 40 -19.37 -0.74 32.53
N HIS A 41 -19.63 0.11 31.52
CA HIS A 41 -19.06 -0.05 30.19
C HIS A 41 -17.53 0.08 30.25
N ASP A 42 -17.00 1.12 30.90
CA ASP A 42 -15.54 1.33 31.05
C ASP A 42 -14.83 0.15 31.76
N ILE A 43 -15.50 -0.51 32.74
CA ILE A 43 -14.96 -1.71 33.38
C ILE A 43 -14.77 -2.84 32.38
N GLY A 44 -15.73 -3.07 31.49
CA GLY A 44 -15.75 -4.17 30.52
C GLY A 44 -14.85 -3.98 29.30
N GLU A 45 -14.44 -2.75 29.01
CA GLU A 45 -13.70 -2.42 27.79
C GLU A 45 -12.33 -3.13 27.68
N GLU A 46 -11.97 -3.54 26.47
CA GLU A 46 -10.67 -4.14 26.17
C GLU A 46 -9.61 -3.12 25.72
N ARG A 47 -9.93 -1.84 25.86
CA ARG A 47 -9.06 -0.70 25.56
C ARG A 47 -8.73 0.13 26.82
N ALA A 48 -7.75 1.03 26.69
CA ALA A 48 -7.38 1.92 27.78
C ALA A 48 -8.55 2.86 28.16
N THR A 49 -8.91 2.88 29.44
CA THR A 49 -9.97 3.70 30.01
C THR A 49 -9.41 4.74 30.98
N ALA A 50 -10.27 5.64 31.44
CA ALA A 50 -9.91 6.59 32.48
C ALA A 50 -9.57 5.89 33.82
N ILE A 51 -10.13 4.69 34.04
CA ILE A 51 -9.83 3.89 35.26
C ILE A 51 -8.40 3.37 35.19
N ASP A 52 -7.94 2.88 34.04
CA ASP A 52 -6.56 2.36 33.87
C ASP A 52 -5.51 3.45 34.10
N ARG A 53 -5.74 4.66 33.56
CA ARG A 53 -4.85 5.82 33.82
C ARG A 53 -4.73 6.18 35.30
N ARG A 54 -5.81 6.02 36.09
CA ARG A 54 -5.79 6.24 37.56
C ARG A 54 -5.04 5.11 38.24
N LEU A 55 -5.24 3.86 37.84
CA LEU A 55 -4.52 2.70 38.36
C LEU A 55 -3.01 2.88 38.15
N VAL A 56 -2.57 3.20 36.95
CA VAL A 56 -1.15 3.42 36.61
C VAL A 56 -0.56 4.58 37.42
N ARG A 57 -1.31 5.69 37.59
CA ARG A 57 -0.83 6.80 38.45
C ARG A 57 -0.71 6.46 39.93
N SER A 58 -1.46 5.48 40.42
CA SER A 58 -1.43 5.02 41.80
C SER A 58 -0.48 3.84 42.03
N MET A 59 0.20 3.38 40.96
CA MET A 59 1.12 2.26 40.94
C MET A 59 2.44 2.62 41.61
N ASP A 60 2.99 1.72 42.44
CA ASP A 60 4.32 1.86 43.00
C ASP A 60 5.44 1.35 42.09
N ALA A 61 6.68 1.39 42.56
CA ALA A 61 7.85 0.97 41.80
C ALA A 61 7.83 -0.54 41.42
N ASP A 62 7.16 -1.37 42.23
CA ASP A 62 6.99 -2.81 42.01
C ASP A 62 5.76 -3.13 41.14
N ARG A 63 5.14 -2.10 40.57
CA ARG A 63 3.92 -2.19 39.76
C ARG A 63 2.70 -2.70 40.52
N LEU A 64 2.67 -2.49 41.81
CA LEU A 64 1.57 -2.87 42.70
C LEU A 64 0.57 -1.73 42.83
N VAL A 65 -0.70 -2.08 42.78
CA VAL A 65 -1.83 -1.17 43.04
C VAL A 65 -2.72 -1.78 44.11
N VAL A 66 -3.35 -0.93 44.92
CA VAL A 66 -4.31 -1.35 45.95
C VAL A 66 -5.72 -1.16 45.41
N SER A 67 -6.58 -2.17 45.53
CA SER A 67 -8.00 -2.07 45.15
C SER A 67 -8.82 -1.22 46.13
N ALA A 68 -8.38 -1.10 47.39
CA ALA A 68 -9.06 -0.31 48.41
C ALA A 68 -9.02 1.20 48.07
N ASP A 69 -10.14 1.88 48.25
CA ASP A 69 -10.28 3.33 48.13
C ASP A 69 -11.12 3.85 49.33
N ARG A 70 -10.98 5.14 49.65
CA ARG A 70 -11.79 5.77 50.70
C ARG A 70 -13.27 5.89 50.30
N ASP A 71 -13.50 6.02 48.99
CA ASP A 71 -14.83 6.04 48.40
C ASP A 71 -15.23 4.62 47.98
N PRO A 72 -16.27 4.02 48.56
CA PRO A 72 -16.75 2.68 48.22
C PRO A 72 -17.09 2.50 46.76
N PHE A 73 -17.57 3.59 46.09
CA PHE A 73 -17.86 3.55 44.67
C PHE A 73 -16.59 3.42 43.82
N GLN A 74 -15.56 4.23 44.10
CA GLN A 74 -14.26 4.13 43.43
C GLN A 74 -13.60 2.78 43.70
N GLN A 75 -13.73 2.26 44.92
CA GLN A 75 -13.24 0.91 45.25
C GLN A 75 -13.88 -0.16 44.38
N SER A 76 -15.20 -0.11 44.19
CA SER A 76 -15.93 -1.07 43.33
C SER A 76 -15.50 -0.98 41.88
N LEU A 77 -15.33 0.22 41.32
CA LEU A 77 -14.84 0.44 39.98
C LEU A 77 -13.42 -0.12 39.78
N ARG A 78 -12.52 0.19 40.69
CA ARG A 78 -11.12 -0.32 40.67
C ARG A 78 -11.09 -1.85 40.74
N ALA A 79 -11.84 -2.45 41.68
CA ALA A 79 -11.92 -3.89 41.82
C ALA A 79 -12.47 -4.58 40.58
N GLY A 80 -13.57 -4.07 40.02
CA GLY A 80 -14.15 -4.59 38.78
C GLY A 80 -13.18 -4.50 37.59
N ARG A 81 -12.49 -3.35 37.44
CA ARG A 81 -11.53 -3.18 36.36
C ARG A 81 -10.31 -4.11 36.53
N LEU A 82 -9.78 -4.25 37.75
CA LEU A 82 -8.65 -5.14 38.04
C LEU A 82 -9.01 -6.61 37.74
N GLN A 83 -10.24 -7.04 38.05
CA GLN A 83 -10.74 -8.37 37.68
C GLN A 83 -10.81 -8.56 36.17
N LYS A 84 -11.32 -7.55 35.40
CA LYS A 84 -11.31 -7.59 33.93
C LYS A 84 -9.90 -7.66 33.39
N LEU A 85 -8.97 -6.83 33.87
CA LEU A 85 -7.57 -6.87 33.48
C LEU A 85 -6.93 -8.23 33.77
N ALA A 86 -7.26 -8.85 34.92
CA ALA A 86 -6.79 -10.20 35.25
C ALA A 86 -7.33 -11.25 34.28
N SER A 87 -8.60 -11.17 33.88
CA SER A 87 -9.16 -12.05 32.84
C SER A 87 -8.48 -11.90 31.47
N MET A 88 -7.85 -10.74 31.22
CA MET A 88 -7.06 -10.45 30.02
C MET A 88 -5.57 -10.78 30.19
N GLY A 89 -5.13 -11.27 31.38
CA GLY A 89 -3.73 -11.53 31.66
C GLY A 89 -2.88 -10.28 31.89
N LEU A 90 -3.52 -9.12 32.14
CA LEU A 90 -2.86 -7.83 32.33
C LEU A 90 -2.78 -7.37 33.79
N ALA A 91 -3.32 -8.14 34.74
CA ALA A 91 -3.18 -7.94 36.15
C ALA A 91 -3.17 -9.29 36.90
N GLU A 92 -2.46 -9.36 38.01
CA GLU A 92 -2.42 -10.54 38.88
C GLU A 92 -2.73 -10.15 40.33
N ASN A 93 -3.61 -10.91 41.00
CA ASN A 93 -3.93 -10.69 42.39
C ASN A 93 -2.85 -11.35 43.28
N VAL A 94 -2.06 -10.54 43.97
CA VAL A 94 -0.98 -10.98 44.84
C VAL A 94 -1.40 -11.10 46.31
N GLY A 95 -2.71 -10.98 46.60
CA GLY A 95 -3.26 -11.09 47.94
C GLY A 95 -3.29 -9.76 48.72
N GLY A 96 -4.06 -9.75 49.81
CA GLY A 96 -4.19 -8.56 50.67
C GLY A 96 -4.81 -7.33 49.99
N GLY A 97 -5.62 -7.52 48.95
CA GLY A 97 -6.20 -6.42 48.14
C GLY A 97 -5.21 -5.73 47.23
N ARG A 98 -4.01 -6.28 47.02
CA ARG A 98 -2.96 -5.80 46.11
C ARG A 98 -2.97 -6.57 44.80
N TRP A 99 -2.69 -5.84 43.73
CA TRP A 99 -2.65 -6.35 42.35
C TRP A 99 -1.38 -5.89 41.67
N GLN A 100 -0.71 -6.80 41.01
CA GLN A 100 0.43 -6.48 40.14
C GLN A 100 -0.05 -6.26 38.74
N LEU A 101 0.33 -5.12 38.14
CA LEU A 101 -0.01 -4.77 36.75
C LEU A 101 1.08 -5.20 35.77
N ALA A 102 0.68 -5.51 34.53
CA ALA A 102 1.62 -5.81 33.45
C ALA A 102 2.55 -4.59 33.16
N GLU A 103 3.77 -4.87 32.68
CA GLU A 103 4.82 -3.86 32.47
C GLU A 103 4.39 -2.74 31.53
N ASP A 104 3.76 -3.06 30.39
CA ASP A 104 3.24 -2.11 29.41
C ASP A 104 1.70 -2.19 29.31
N LEU A 105 1.04 -2.00 30.46
CA LEU A 105 -0.42 -2.07 30.52
C LEU A 105 -1.10 -1.08 29.56
N GLU A 106 -0.69 0.20 29.58
CA GLU A 106 -1.30 1.23 28.74
C GLU A 106 -1.05 0.99 27.25
N GLY A 107 0.18 0.62 26.89
CA GLY A 107 0.53 0.30 25.50
C GLY A 107 -0.21 -0.92 24.98
N THR A 108 -0.35 -1.95 25.81
CA THR A 108 -1.11 -3.17 25.44
C THR A 108 -2.60 -2.87 25.26
N LEU A 109 -3.21 -2.13 26.19
CA LEU A 109 -4.62 -1.74 26.11
C LEU A 109 -4.89 -0.81 24.92
N ARG A 110 -3.94 0.05 24.57
CA ARG A 110 -4.04 0.90 23.35
C ARG A 110 -4.04 0.04 22.10
N LYS A 111 -3.10 -0.90 21.95
CA LYS A 111 -3.04 -1.83 20.83
C LYS A 111 -4.32 -2.67 20.69
N LEU A 112 -4.86 -3.14 21.81
CA LEU A 112 -6.12 -3.88 21.82
C LEU A 112 -7.30 -3.00 21.38
N GLY A 113 -7.34 -1.74 21.81
CA GLY A 113 -8.35 -0.77 21.40
C GLY A 113 -8.27 -0.48 19.89
N GLU A 114 -7.06 -0.19 19.38
CA GLU A 114 -6.82 0.03 17.95
C GLU A 114 -7.28 -1.18 17.11
N ARG A 115 -6.95 -2.40 17.55
CA ARG A 115 -7.39 -3.63 16.91
C ARG A 115 -8.91 -3.78 16.92
N GLY A 116 -9.56 -3.45 18.03
CA GLY A 116 -11.01 -3.45 18.15
C GLY A 116 -11.68 -2.45 17.20
N ASP A 117 -11.11 -1.27 17.03
CA ASP A 117 -11.62 -0.24 16.10
C ASP A 117 -11.44 -0.64 14.65
N ILE A 118 -10.32 -1.26 14.29
CA ILE A 118 -10.08 -1.84 12.97
C ILE A 118 -11.14 -2.90 12.64
N ILE A 119 -11.41 -3.81 13.57
CA ILE A 119 -12.40 -4.87 13.39
C ILE A 119 -13.81 -4.29 13.20
N ARG A 120 -14.19 -3.27 13.97
CA ARG A 120 -15.47 -2.55 13.79
C ARG A 120 -15.56 -1.87 12.43
N THR A 121 -14.47 -1.26 11.98
CA THR A 121 -14.38 -0.64 10.66
C THR A 121 -14.57 -1.68 9.55
N MET A 122 -13.85 -2.81 9.62
CA MET A 122 -14.01 -3.92 8.68
C MET A 122 -15.47 -4.42 8.63
N GLN A 123 -16.08 -4.61 9.80
CA GLN A 123 -17.48 -5.05 9.91
C GLN A 123 -18.41 -4.09 9.19
N ARG A 124 -18.28 -2.78 9.47
CA ARG A 124 -19.11 -1.74 8.87
C ARG A 124 -19.01 -1.73 7.36
N GLU A 125 -17.76 -1.75 6.83
CA GLU A 125 -17.49 -1.70 5.39
C GLU A 125 -18.00 -2.95 4.66
N LEU A 126 -17.80 -4.14 5.25
CA LEU A 126 -18.30 -5.40 4.70
C LEU A 126 -19.85 -5.44 4.70
N THR A 127 -20.47 -5.03 5.80
CA THR A 127 -21.94 -5.00 5.93
C THR A 127 -22.56 -4.03 4.94
N ALA A 128 -22.00 -2.82 4.78
CA ALA A 128 -22.50 -1.81 3.85
C ALA A 128 -22.51 -2.33 2.39
N ARG A 129 -21.62 -3.25 2.05
CA ARG A 129 -21.50 -3.85 0.70
C ARG A 129 -22.13 -5.23 0.59
N LYS A 130 -22.81 -5.69 1.64
CA LYS A 130 -23.46 -7.02 1.72
C LYS A 130 -22.46 -8.17 1.47
N LEU A 131 -21.21 -8.00 1.87
CA LEU A 131 -20.17 -9.00 1.79
C LEU A 131 -20.10 -9.74 3.12
N GLU A 132 -20.66 -10.94 3.15
CA GLU A 132 -20.56 -11.80 4.32
C GLU A 132 -19.19 -12.47 4.35
N ARG A 133 -18.41 -12.17 5.37
CA ARG A 133 -17.14 -12.85 5.67
C ARG A 133 -17.18 -13.33 7.11
N PRO A 134 -16.92 -14.61 7.37
CA PRO A 134 -16.82 -15.14 8.71
C PRO A 134 -15.81 -14.34 9.55
N TRP A 135 -16.01 -14.28 10.85
CA TRP A 135 -15.07 -13.62 11.77
C TRP A 135 -13.64 -14.13 11.59
N LEU A 136 -13.46 -15.46 11.46
CA LEU A 136 -12.16 -16.09 11.21
C LEU A 136 -11.54 -15.75 9.85
N GLY A 137 -12.32 -15.17 8.92
CA GLY A 137 -11.87 -14.72 7.63
C GLY A 137 -11.46 -13.24 7.60
N ARG A 138 -11.10 -12.63 8.75
CA ARG A 138 -10.63 -11.24 8.84
C ARG A 138 -9.20 -11.20 9.33
N SER A 139 -8.35 -10.53 8.61
CA SER A 139 -6.91 -10.46 8.89
C SER A 139 -6.41 -9.02 8.89
N LEU A 140 -5.42 -8.76 9.72
CA LEU A 140 -4.61 -7.54 9.71
C LEU A 140 -3.33 -7.86 8.97
N PHE A 141 -3.16 -7.33 7.78
CA PHE A 141 -1.98 -7.61 6.97
C PHE A 141 -0.70 -7.11 7.66
N GLY A 142 0.27 -7.99 7.83
CA GLY A 142 1.55 -7.68 8.46
C GLY A 142 1.54 -7.55 9.97
N ALA A 143 0.42 -7.78 10.65
CA ALA A 143 0.36 -7.71 12.12
C ALA A 143 1.07 -8.91 12.77
N GLY A 144 2.25 -8.66 13.32
CA GLY A 144 3.03 -9.68 14.04
C GLY A 144 3.89 -10.60 13.16
N GLU A 145 3.92 -10.38 11.84
CA GLU A 145 4.74 -11.13 10.89
C GLU A 145 5.92 -10.27 10.43
N THR A 146 7.11 -10.86 10.37
CA THR A 146 8.32 -10.17 9.93
C THR A 146 8.34 -9.99 8.40
N ASP A 147 7.81 -10.97 7.66
CA ASP A 147 7.73 -10.97 6.19
C ASP A 147 6.44 -11.67 5.75
N PRO A 148 5.29 -10.97 5.80
CA PRO A 148 4.01 -11.56 5.44
C PRO A 148 3.95 -11.87 3.94
N GLU A 149 3.35 -13.02 3.60
CA GLU A 149 3.12 -13.39 2.20
C GLU A 149 2.29 -12.31 1.48
N PRO A 150 2.63 -11.98 0.23
CA PRO A 150 1.85 -11.05 -0.56
C PRO A 150 0.41 -11.52 -0.73
N ILE A 151 -0.54 -10.62 -0.52
CA ILE A 151 -1.96 -10.89 -0.77
C ILE A 151 -2.40 -10.34 -2.12
N VAL A 152 -3.30 -11.04 -2.78
CA VAL A 152 -4.00 -10.57 -3.99
C VAL A 152 -5.48 -10.53 -3.70
N GLY A 153 -6.15 -9.44 -4.08
CA GLY A 153 -7.58 -9.31 -3.82
C GLY A 153 -8.20 -8.06 -4.45
N ARG A 154 -9.50 -7.97 -4.28
CA ARG A 154 -10.32 -6.83 -4.70
C ARG A 154 -10.35 -5.77 -3.61
N VAL A 155 -10.11 -4.52 -3.96
CA VAL A 155 -10.28 -3.38 -3.04
C VAL A 155 -11.76 -3.18 -2.76
N ILE A 156 -12.16 -3.32 -1.50
CA ILE A 156 -13.54 -3.10 -1.04
C ILE A 156 -13.73 -1.64 -0.63
N ALA A 157 -12.77 -1.11 0.14
CA ALA A 157 -12.84 0.24 0.66
C ALA A 157 -11.44 0.84 0.84
N ARG A 158 -11.39 2.17 0.78
CA ARG A 158 -10.25 2.97 1.22
C ARG A 158 -10.76 4.02 2.22
N GLY A 159 -10.02 4.24 3.29
CA GLY A 159 -10.39 5.23 4.30
C GLY A 159 -9.21 5.72 5.11
N LEU A 160 -9.49 6.62 6.04
CA LEU A 160 -8.53 7.13 7.01
C LEU A 160 -8.41 6.16 8.18
N ALA A 161 -7.19 5.76 8.50
CA ALA A 161 -6.85 4.96 9.67
C ALA A 161 -6.52 5.86 10.89
N ASP A 162 -5.81 6.98 10.63
CA ASP A 162 -5.43 7.97 11.65
C ASP A 162 -5.40 9.36 11.00
N GLU A 163 -6.32 10.24 11.39
CA GLU A 163 -6.43 11.60 10.85
C GLU A 163 -5.23 12.48 11.23
N HIS A 164 -4.67 12.31 12.45
CA HIS A 164 -3.57 13.14 12.92
C HIS A 164 -2.26 12.86 12.19
N ARG A 165 -2.09 11.61 11.73
CA ARG A 165 -0.90 11.15 11.01
C ARG A 165 -1.14 11.03 9.52
N ASP A 166 -2.33 11.39 9.04
CA ASP A 166 -2.78 11.22 7.64
C ASP A 166 -2.55 9.78 7.15
N ARG A 167 -2.82 8.78 8.01
CA ARG A 167 -2.67 7.38 7.63
C ARG A 167 -3.95 6.84 7.03
N HIS A 168 -3.78 6.09 5.96
CA HIS A 168 -4.87 5.50 5.20
C HIS A 168 -4.83 3.98 5.27
N TYR A 169 -5.99 3.37 5.10
CA TYR A 169 -6.09 1.92 4.96
C TYR A 169 -6.76 1.52 3.65
N LEU A 170 -6.49 0.29 3.22
CA LEU A 170 -7.31 -0.46 2.26
C LEU A 170 -7.97 -1.63 2.98
N LEU A 171 -9.21 -1.90 2.60
CA LEU A 171 -9.86 -3.17 2.91
C LEU A 171 -9.87 -3.99 1.62
N VAL A 172 -9.21 -5.15 1.66
CA VAL A 172 -9.00 -6.02 0.49
C VAL A 172 -9.69 -7.36 0.71
N ASP A 173 -10.59 -7.74 -0.19
CA ASP A 173 -11.22 -9.06 -0.25
C ASP A 173 -10.27 -10.02 -1.00
N GLY A 174 -9.56 -10.84 -0.26
CA GLY A 174 -8.48 -11.67 -0.78
C GLY A 174 -8.97 -12.88 -1.58
N VAL A 175 -8.13 -13.34 -2.52
CA VAL A 175 -8.34 -14.62 -3.23
C VAL A 175 -8.20 -15.84 -2.31
N ASP A 176 -7.62 -15.65 -1.13
CA ASP A 176 -7.52 -16.62 -0.05
C ASP A 176 -8.83 -16.77 0.77
N GLY A 177 -9.87 -16.01 0.42
CA GLY A 177 -11.17 -16.00 1.08
C GLY A 177 -11.24 -15.15 2.35
N HIS A 178 -10.17 -14.41 2.70
CA HIS A 178 -10.13 -13.52 3.83
C HIS A 178 -10.34 -12.06 3.41
N ALA A 179 -10.89 -11.26 4.32
CA ALA A 179 -10.87 -9.81 4.19
C ALA A 179 -9.67 -9.27 4.99
N HIS A 180 -8.80 -8.53 4.32
CA HIS A 180 -7.57 -7.98 4.89
C HIS A 180 -7.69 -6.48 5.11
N TYR A 181 -7.44 -6.03 6.33
CA TYR A 181 -7.19 -4.63 6.61
C TYR A 181 -5.70 -4.35 6.42
N VAL A 182 -5.38 -3.42 5.55
CA VAL A 182 -4.01 -3.07 5.16
C VAL A 182 -3.76 -1.60 5.47
N ASP A 183 -2.84 -1.31 6.36
CA ASP A 183 -2.32 0.06 6.53
C ASP A 183 -1.43 0.38 5.33
N ILE A 184 -1.83 1.34 4.51
CA ILE A 184 -1.09 1.74 3.30
C ILE A 184 -0.18 2.95 3.54
N GLY A 185 -0.17 3.50 4.77
CA GLY A 185 0.65 4.64 5.14
C GLY A 185 -0.01 5.98 4.86
N ARG A 186 0.81 6.99 4.58
CA ARG A 186 0.36 8.37 4.39
C ARG A 186 -0.38 8.56 3.08
N GLY A 187 -1.44 9.36 3.10
CA GLY A 187 -2.32 9.57 1.96
C GLY A 187 -1.66 10.21 0.75
N ASP A 188 -0.71 11.12 0.97
CA ASP A 188 0.08 11.79 -0.05
C ASP A 188 1.15 10.89 -0.71
N ALA A 189 1.51 9.80 -0.04
CA ALA A 189 2.52 8.86 -0.48
C ALA A 189 1.96 7.71 -1.34
N VAL A 190 0.64 7.51 -1.36
CA VAL A 190 -0.02 6.39 -2.05
C VAL A 190 -0.91 6.91 -3.19
N ALA A 191 -0.65 6.43 -4.41
CA ALA A 191 -1.48 6.75 -5.58
C ALA A 191 -2.95 6.38 -5.32
N PRO A 192 -3.92 7.11 -5.90
CA PRO A 192 -5.33 6.76 -5.82
C PRO A 192 -5.60 5.35 -6.33
N ILE A 193 -6.30 4.55 -5.53
CA ILE A 193 -6.72 3.18 -5.88
C ILE A 193 -8.24 3.14 -5.80
N ALA A 194 -8.87 2.78 -6.91
CA ALA A 194 -10.32 2.72 -7.01
C ALA A 194 -10.89 1.50 -6.27
N GLU A 195 -12.09 1.62 -5.72
CA GLU A 195 -12.86 0.46 -5.25
C GLU A 195 -13.16 -0.46 -6.43
N GLY A 196 -13.14 -1.77 -6.20
CA GLY A 196 -13.29 -2.80 -7.22
C GLY A 196 -12.00 -3.14 -7.98
N ALA A 197 -10.95 -2.32 -7.89
CA ALA A 197 -9.65 -2.66 -8.47
C ALA A 197 -9.07 -3.94 -7.85
N ILE A 198 -8.37 -4.73 -8.65
CA ILE A 198 -7.65 -5.91 -8.19
C ILE A 198 -6.20 -5.50 -7.93
N VAL A 199 -5.72 -5.77 -6.73
CA VAL A 199 -4.40 -5.35 -6.27
C VAL A 199 -3.60 -6.53 -5.74
N ARG A 200 -2.26 -6.41 -5.83
CA ARG A 200 -1.31 -7.19 -5.04
C ARG A 200 -0.74 -6.27 -3.98
N VAL A 201 -0.76 -6.72 -2.74
CA VAL A 201 -0.17 -6.01 -1.59
C VAL A 201 0.98 -6.84 -1.05
N SER A 202 2.14 -6.22 -0.93
CA SER A 202 3.35 -6.83 -0.37
C SER A 202 3.92 -5.93 0.72
N ALA A 203 4.48 -6.52 1.77
CA ALA A 203 5.23 -5.76 2.76
C ALA A 203 6.46 -5.10 2.12
N ARG A 204 6.87 -3.95 2.63
CA ARG A 204 8.16 -3.36 2.26
C ARG A 204 9.21 -3.85 3.24
N SER A 205 10.30 -4.38 2.71
CA SER A 205 11.46 -4.75 3.52
C SER A 205 12.09 -3.51 4.16
N LEU A 206 12.50 -3.67 5.42
CA LEU A 206 13.35 -2.71 6.16
C LEU A 206 14.83 -2.94 5.90
N GLU A 207 15.18 -4.02 5.21
CA GLU A 207 16.57 -4.38 4.96
C GLU A 207 17.25 -3.42 3.99
N VAL A 208 18.53 -3.19 4.26
CA VAL A 208 19.40 -2.49 3.32
C VAL A 208 19.57 -3.35 2.08
N ARG A 209 19.36 -2.76 0.92
CA ARG A 209 19.44 -3.48 -0.36
C ARG A 209 20.87 -3.83 -0.69
N ASP A 210 21.08 -4.95 -1.34
CA ASP A 210 22.41 -5.34 -1.84
C ASP A 210 23.02 -4.28 -2.76
N ALA A 211 22.20 -3.59 -3.54
CA ALA A 211 22.63 -2.46 -4.34
C ALA A 211 23.33 -1.36 -3.52
N ASP A 212 22.88 -1.07 -2.30
CA ASP A 212 23.50 -0.05 -1.44
C ASP A 212 24.85 -0.55 -0.87
N ARG A 213 24.95 -1.86 -0.58
CA ARG A 213 26.21 -2.49 -0.14
C ARG A 213 27.26 -2.47 -1.26
N VAL A 214 26.85 -2.88 -2.47
CA VAL A 214 27.73 -2.86 -3.66
C VAL A 214 28.20 -1.44 -3.98
N VAL A 215 27.30 -0.45 -3.91
CA VAL A 215 27.66 0.96 -4.09
C VAL A 215 28.71 1.41 -3.08
N ALA A 216 28.56 1.03 -1.81
CA ALA A 216 29.53 1.35 -0.75
C ALA A 216 30.89 0.70 -1.00
N GLU A 217 30.93 -0.57 -1.43
CA GLU A 217 32.15 -1.30 -1.76
C GLU A 217 32.90 -0.67 -2.94
N VAL A 218 32.19 -0.41 -4.04
CA VAL A 218 32.77 0.27 -5.22
C VAL A 218 33.33 1.63 -4.86
N ALA A 219 32.60 2.41 -4.06
CA ALA A 219 33.02 3.74 -3.64
C ALA A 219 34.24 3.69 -2.71
N ALA A 220 34.30 2.76 -1.77
CA ALA A 220 35.43 2.56 -0.87
C ALA A 220 36.73 2.26 -1.66
N ALA A 221 36.62 1.45 -2.72
CA ALA A 221 37.74 1.13 -3.62
C ALA A 221 38.16 2.29 -4.55
N ASN A 222 37.32 3.34 -4.70
CA ASN A 222 37.51 4.40 -5.69
C ASN A 222 37.42 5.83 -5.07
N GLY A 223 37.94 6.02 -3.86
CA GLY A 223 38.04 7.33 -3.20
C GLY A 223 36.68 7.99 -2.96
N SER A 224 35.72 7.24 -2.45
CA SER A 224 34.34 7.67 -2.16
C SER A 224 33.53 8.09 -3.42
N ARG A 225 33.91 7.58 -4.59
CA ARG A 225 33.22 7.88 -5.86
C ARG A 225 32.59 6.63 -6.45
N TYR A 226 31.38 6.80 -6.99
CA TYR A 226 30.66 5.77 -7.73
C TYR A 226 30.27 6.31 -9.12
N SER A 227 30.43 5.49 -10.14
CA SER A 227 29.85 5.64 -11.48
C SER A 227 29.61 4.26 -12.10
N THR A 228 28.84 4.17 -13.19
CA THR A 228 28.67 2.94 -13.97
C THR A 228 30.01 2.38 -14.42
N ASP A 229 30.94 3.22 -14.89
CA ASP A 229 32.27 2.79 -15.35
C ASP A 229 33.13 2.24 -14.20
N LEU A 230 33.04 2.83 -13.01
CA LEU A 230 33.73 2.32 -11.81
C LEU A 230 33.14 0.99 -11.37
N HIS A 231 31.82 0.86 -11.45
CA HIS A 231 31.13 -0.41 -11.13
C HIS A 231 31.59 -1.54 -12.07
N LEU A 232 31.55 -1.30 -13.39
CA LEU A 232 31.96 -2.30 -14.39
C LEU A 232 33.48 -2.67 -14.32
N ARG A 233 34.31 -1.74 -13.84
CA ARG A 233 35.72 -2.04 -13.54
C ARG A 233 35.90 -2.88 -12.28
N HIS A 234 35.06 -2.64 -11.27
CA HIS A 234 35.07 -3.38 -10.01
C HIS A 234 34.51 -4.80 -10.18
N ASP A 235 33.40 -4.92 -10.95
CA ASP A 235 32.79 -6.20 -11.33
C ASP A 235 32.65 -6.30 -12.86
N PRO A 236 33.66 -6.93 -13.53
CA PRO A 236 33.60 -7.13 -14.97
C PRO A 236 32.50 -8.07 -15.46
N SER A 237 31.87 -8.82 -14.58
CA SER A 237 30.72 -9.69 -14.91
C SER A 237 29.39 -8.92 -14.97
N ALA A 238 29.34 -7.73 -14.39
CA ALA A 238 28.14 -6.89 -14.37
C ALA A 238 27.85 -6.33 -15.78
N THR A 239 26.56 -6.19 -16.09
CA THR A 239 26.14 -5.50 -17.31
C THR A 239 25.91 -4.00 -17.07
N GLN A 240 26.03 -3.20 -18.13
CA GLN A 240 25.71 -1.78 -18.11
C GLN A 240 24.30 -1.53 -17.51
N ALA A 241 23.31 -2.30 -17.96
CA ALA A 241 21.92 -2.20 -17.47
C ALA A 241 21.80 -2.47 -15.97
N PHE A 242 22.61 -3.41 -15.44
CA PHE A 242 22.67 -3.71 -14.01
C PHE A 242 23.27 -2.54 -13.22
N ALA A 243 24.40 -2.00 -13.63
CA ALA A 243 25.03 -0.83 -13.00
C ALA A 243 24.12 0.41 -13.02
N GLU A 244 23.34 0.62 -14.09
CA GLU A 244 22.33 1.69 -14.15
C GLU A 244 21.20 1.53 -13.13
N THR A 245 20.90 0.31 -12.64
CA THR A 245 19.92 0.12 -11.56
C THR A 245 20.39 0.77 -10.26
N HIS A 246 21.68 0.71 -9.98
CA HIS A 246 22.31 1.35 -8.81
C HIS A 246 22.25 2.88 -8.92
N VAL A 247 22.52 3.42 -10.13
CA VAL A 247 22.36 4.86 -10.38
C VAL A 247 20.92 5.33 -10.15
N ARG A 248 19.92 4.55 -10.59
CA ARG A 248 18.50 4.85 -10.30
C ARG A 248 18.20 4.85 -8.80
N ARG A 249 18.81 3.94 -8.06
CA ARG A 249 18.71 3.86 -6.60
C ARG A 249 19.31 5.12 -5.94
N LEU A 250 20.51 5.49 -6.32
CA LEU A 250 21.19 6.71 -5.81
C LEU A 250 20.37 7.97 -6.11
N GLU A 251 19.81 8.08 -7.31
CA GLU A 251 18.94 9.20 -7.68
C GLU A 251 17.67 9.27 -6.82
N ALA A 252 17.07 8.12 -6.48
CA ALA A 252 15.92 8.06 -5.58
C ALA A 252 16.29 8.55 -4.15
N MET A 253 17.43 8.11 -3.62
CA MET A 253 17.94 8.54 -2.33
C MET A 253 18.28 10.03 -2.32
N ARG A 254 18.91 10.55 -3.39
CA ARG A 254 19.21 11.99 -3.54
C ARG A 254 17.94 12.83 -3.51
N ARG A 255 16.90 12.46 -4.25
CA ARG A 255 15.60 13.16 -4.26
C ARG A 255 14.93 13.16 -2.89
N ALA A 256 15.14 12.11 -2.11
CA ALA A 256 14.60 11.98 -0.76
C ALA A 256 15.47 12.69 0.31
N GLY A 257 16.58 13.33 -0.08
CA GLY A 257 17.49 13.98 0.85
C GLY A 257 18.28 13.03 1.74
N ALA A 258 18.55 11.80 1.27
CA ALA A 258 19.25 10.77 2.02
C ALA A 258 20.79 10.88 1.95
N GLY A 259 21.33 12.10 1.73
CA GLY A 259 22.75 12.39 1.84
C GLY A 259 23.63 11.80 0.71
N VAL A 260 23.08 11.66 -0.48
CA VAL A 260 23.79 11.24 -1.70
C VAL A 260 23.89 12.42 -2.65
N GLU A 261 25.06 12.69 -3.19
CA GLU A 261 25.33 13.83 -4.06
C GLU A 261 25.79 13.39 -5.45
N ARG A 262 25.22 14.03 -6.48
CA ARG A 262 25.65 13.83 -7.86
C ARG A 262 26.56 14.96 -8.30
N GLN A 263 27.72 14.63 -8.82
CA GLN A 263 28.72 15.57 -9.33
C GLN A 263 28.41 16.02 -10.75
N ALA A 264 29.06 17.11 -11.18
CA ALA A 264 28.87 17.68 -12.51
C ALA A 264 29.33 16.75 -13.65
N ASP A 265 30.29 15.88 -13.38
CA ASP A 265 30.78 14.84 -14.31
C ASP A 265 29.88 13.60 -14.40
N GLY A 266 28.74 13.60 -13.67
CA GLY A 266 27.79 12.49 -13.63
C GLY A 266 28.12 11.41 -12.61
N SER A 267 29.27 11.45 -11.95
CA SER A 267 29.62 10.54 -10.85
C SER A 267 28.87 10.89 -9.56
N TRP A 268 28.94 10.01 -8.58
CA TRP A 268 28.27 10.14 -7.30
C TRP A 268 29.32 10.18 -6.17
N THR A 269 29.14 11.09 -5.22
CA THR A 269 29.91 11.07 -3.96
C THR A 269 29.14 10.23 -2.95
N ILE A 270 29.82 9.21 -2.43
CA ILE A 270 29.25 8.24 -1.50
C ILE A 270 29.99 8.37 -0.18
N ALA A 271 29.27 8.73 0.88
CA ALA A 271 29.86 8.85 2.20
C ALA A 271 30.18 7.47 2.81
N PRO A 272 31.15 7.36 3.73
CA PRO A 272 31.50 6.09 4.38
C PRO A 272 30.33 5.45 5.14
N ASP A 273 29.39 6.23 5.62
CA ASP A 273 28.16 5.82 6.33
C ASP A 273 26.96 5.57 5.38
N HIS A 274 27.23 5.32 4.09
CA HIS A 274 26.16 5.13 3.08
C HIS A 274 25.17 4.03 3.45
N VAL A 275 25.64 2.92 3.99
CA VAL A 275 24.80 1.79 4.40
C VAL A 275 23.84 2.20 5.53
N ASP A 276 24.30 2.97 6.50
CA ASP A 276 23.46 3.48 7.60
C ASP A 276 22.44 4.49 7.07
N ARG A 277 22.83 5.35 6.14
CA ARG A 277 21.90 6.26 5.46
C ARG A 277 20.86 5.54 4.63
N ALA A 278 21.23 4.45 3.97
CA ALA A 278 20.32 3.59 3.25
C ALA A 278 19.32 2.90 4.20
N ALA A 279 19.78 2.41 5.36
CA ALA A 279 18.92 1.86 6.42
C ALA A 279 17.91 2.92 6.93
N ALA A 280 18.38 4.12 7.23
CA ALA A 280 17.53 5.23 7.67
C ALA A 280 16.50 5.64 6.58
N TYR A 281 16.90 5.62 5.32
CA TYR A 281 16.02 5.88 4.18
C TYR A 281 14.92 4.81 4.06
N GLU A 282 15.24 3.50 4.17
CA GLU A 282 14.24 2.45 4.12
C GLU A 282 13.31 2.51 5.35
N ALA A 283 13.84 2.77 6.54
CA ALA A 283 13.03 2.94 7.74
C ALA A 283 12.03 4.11 7.64
N ARG A 284 12.47 5.25 7.06
CA ARG A 284 11.57 6.38 6.79
C ARG A 284 10.51 6.01 5.76
N ARG A 285 10.93 5.37 4.67
CA ARG A 285 10.03 4.93 3.60
C ARG A 285 9.01 3.92 4.08
N HIS A 286 9.40 2.99 4.95
CA HIS A 286 8.50 2.03 5.57
C HIS A 286 7.48 2.71 6.49
N ARG A 287 7.87 3.73 7.26
CA ARG A 287 6.91 4.51 8.08
C ARG A 287 5.87 5.23 7.22
N ASP A 288 6.30 5.82 6.11
CA ASP A 288 5.42 6.59 5.23
C ASP A 288 4.56 5.66 4.34
N GLN A 289 5.10 4.51 3.94
CA GLN A 289 4.46 3.49 3.09
C GLN A 289 4.90 2.09 3.52
N PRO A 290 4.24 1.45 4.50
CA PRO A 290 4.66 0.14 5.00
C PRO A 290 4.49 -0.99 3.98
N VAL A 291 3.64 -0.78 2.99
CA VAL A 291 3.35 -1.75 1.93
C VAL A 291 3.59 -1.18 0.54
N ALA A 292 3.84 -2.07 -0.41
CA ALA A 292 3.77 -1.80 -1.84
C ALA A 292 2.43 -2.32 -2.35
N VAL A 293 1.66 -1.45 -3.02
CA VAL A 293 0.39 -1.82 -3.66
C VAL A 293 0.55 -1.73 -5.16
N GLU A 294 0.48 -2.88 -5.82
CA GLU A 294 0.50 -3.03 -7.28
C GLU A 294 -0.94 -3.21 -7.78
N THR A 295 -1.40 -2.36 -8.68
CA THR A 295 -2.71 -2.54 -9.33
C THR A 295 -2.57 -3.55 -10.46
N LEU A 296 -3.17 -4.73 -10.31
CA LEU A 296 -3.20 -5.79 -11.30
C LEU A 296 -4.28 -5.56 -12.36
N SER A 297 -5.42 -4.99 -11.94
CA SER A 297 -6.51 -4.56 -12.83
C SER A 297 -7.27 -3.39 -12.23
N THR A 298 -7.61 -2.42 -13.05
CA THR A 298 -8.55 -1.34 -12.71
C THR A 298 -10.00 -1.72 -13.01
N LYS A 299 -10.19 -2.82 -13.76
CA LYS A 299 -11.50 -3.36 -14.12
C LYS A 299 -11.91 -4.45 -13.14
N PRO A 300 -13.19 -4.56 -12.77
CA PRO A 300 -13.69 -5.63 -11.93
C PRO A 300 -13.58 -6.98 -12.63
N ILE A 301 -13.52 -8.07 -11.84
CA ILE A 301 -13.26 -9.44 -12.34
C ILE A 301 -14.27 -9.90 -13.41
N GLU A 302 -15.52 -9.46 -13.32
CA GLU A 302 -16.58 -9.82 -14.26
C GLU A 302 -16.28 -9.32 -15.67
N GLN A 303 -15.67 -8.14 -15.79
CA GLN A 303 -15.30 -7.56 -17.09
C GLN A 303 -14.07 -8.22 -17.71
N LEU A 304 -13.28 -8.98 -16.94
CA LEU A 304 -12.07 -9.64 -17.42
C LEU A 304 -12.37 -10.98 -18.10
N ARG A 305 -13.54 -11.58 -17.88
CA ARG A 305 -13.90 -12.92 -18.39
C ARG A 305 -13.81 -13.02 -19.91
N ASN A 306 -14.38 -12.06 -20.61
CA ASN A 306 -14.51 -12.06 -22.08
C ASN A 306 -13.86 -10.83 -22.71
N ALA A 307 -12.95 -10.16 -22.00
CA ALA A 307 -12.24 -9.00 -22.53
C ALA A 307 -11.33 -9.41 -23.71
N ASP A 308 -11.47 -8.75 -24.87
CA ASP A 308 -10.49 -8.91 -25.96
C ASP A 308 -9.24 -8.05 -25.67
N ALA A 309 -8.53 -8.42 -24.62
CA ALA A 309 -7.38 -7.75 -24.05
C ALA A 309 -6.58 -8.72 -23.19
N ALA A 310 -5.30 -8.44 -22.97
CA ALA A 310 -4.48 -9.19 -22.03
C ALA A 310 -4.82 -8.80 -20.58
N THR A 311 -5.56 -9.65 -19.90
CA THR A 311 -6.00 -9.38 -18.52
C THR A 311 -5.02 -9.92 -17.49
N TRP A 312 -5.20 -9.52 -16.23
CA TRP A 312 -4.52 -10.14 -15.10
C TRP A 312 -4.79 -11.66 -15.05
N VAL A 313 -6.03 -12.08 -15.36
CA VAL A 313 -6.41 -13.50 -15.36
C VAL A 313 -5.56 -14.31 -16.35
N ASP A 314 -5.25 -13.77 -17.53
CA ASP A 314 -4.40 -14.45 -18.52
C ASP A 314 -2.97 -14.63 -18.03
N ARG A 315 -2.42 -13.60 -17.36
CA ARG A 315 -1.09 -13.67 -16.76
C ARG A 315 -1.02 -14.71 -15.64
N GLU A 316 -2.09 -14.80 -14.84
CA GLU A 316 -2.21 -15.80 -13.79
C GLU A 316 -2.34 -17.21 -14.37
N LEU A 317 -3.12 -17.39 -15.44
CA LEU A 317 -3.25 -18.68 -16.15
C LEU A 317 -1.93 -19.12 -16.81
N ALA A 318 -1.08 -18.19 -17.21
CA ALA A 318 0.23 -18.45 -17.81
C ALA A 318 1.37 -18.56 -16.78
N SER A 319 1.09 -18.28 -15.49
CA SER A 319 2.10 -18.25 -14.44
C SER A 319 2.66 -19.64 -14.14
N GLN A 320 3.99 -19.72 -13.94
CA GLN A 320 4.64 -20.94 -13.45
C GLN A 320 4.47 -21.14 -11.94
N ALA A 321 4.13 -20.06 -11.21
CA ALA A 321 3.84 -20.06 -9.79
C ALA A 321 2.44 -19.44 -9.56
N PRO A 322 1.36 -20.19 -9.87
CA PRO A 322 0.01 -19.68 -9.76
C PRO A 322 -0.38 -19.44 -8.30
N LEU A 323 -1.22 -18.43 -8.09
CA LEU A 323 -1.76 -18.10 -6.77
C LEU A 323 -2.58 -19.26 -6.19
N SER A 324 -2.47 -19.45 -4.89
CA SER A 324 -3.37 -20.32 -4.14
C SER A 324 -4.72 -19.64 -3.95
N ILE A 325 -5.71 -20.01 -4.76
CA ILE A 325 -7.04 -19.38 -4.76
C ILE A 325 -8.02 -20.30 -4.03
N ARG A 326 -8.59 -19.83 -2.92
CA ARG A 326 -9.60 -20.58 -2.16
C ARG A 326 -10.98 -20.49 -2.80
N ASP A 327 -11.79 -21.53 -2.61
CA ASP A 327 -13.20 -21.55 -3.03
C ASP A 327 -14.11 -20.87 -2.00
N ALA A 328 -13.76 -19.62 -1.68
CA ALA A 328 -14.48 -18.78 -0.72
C ALA A 328 -14.35 -17.31 -1.12
N GLY A 329 -15.38 -16.53 -0.83
CA GLY A 329 -15.34 -15.08 -1.04
C GLY A 329 -14.95 -14.68 -2.46
N PHE A 330 -14.08 -13.70 -2.60
CA PHE A 330 -13.57 -13.25 -3.89
C PHE A 330 -12.79 -14.35 -4.64
N GLY A 331 -12.12 -15.25 -3.93
CA GLY A 331 -11.43 -16.37 -4.56
C GLY A 331 -12.36 -17.26 -5.39
N ARG A 332 -13.61 -17.48 -4.96
CA ARG A 332 -14.62 -18.21 -5.74
C ARG A 332 -14.98 -17.48 -7.04
N GLU A 333 -15.14 -16.16 -6.97
CA GLU A 333 -15.42 -15.33 -8.15
C GLU A 333 -14.26 -15.39 -9.15
N VAL A 334 -13.01 -15.34 -8.67
CA VAL A 334 -11.80 -15.47 -9.49
C VAL A 334 -11.71 -16.85 -10.14
N ARG A 335 -11.96 -17.93 -9.41
CA ARG A 335 -11.98 -19.31 -9.98
C ARG A 335 -13.01 -19.44 -11.09
N SER A 336 -14.21 -18.91 -10.87
CA SER A 336 -15.27 -18.87 -11.88
C SER A 336 -14.84 -18.07 -13.12
N ALA A 337 -14.23 -16.91 -12.90
CA ALA A 337 -13.73 -16.07 -14.00
C ALA A 337 -12.60 -16.75 -14.78
N MET A 338 -11.68 -17.43 -14.10
CA MET A 338 -10.60 -18.22 -14.73
C MET A 338 -11.16 -19.36 -15.60
N THR A 339 -12.21 -20.04 -15.13
CA THR A 339 -12.87 -21.09 -15.90
C THR A 339 -13.52 -20.53 -17.17
N ALA A 340 -14.30 -19.47 -17.04
CA ALA A 340 -14.91 -18.82 -18.19
C ALA A 340 -13.86 -18.26 -19.17
N ARG A 341 -12.75 -17.69 -18.62
CA ARG A 341 -11.65 -17.15 -19.42
C ARG A 341 -10.92 -18.22 -20.23
N ARG A 342 -10.67 -19.40 -19.63
CA ARG A 342 -10.08 -20.53 -20.37
C ARG A 342 -10.93 -20.94 -21.57
N GLN A 343 -12.25 -21.06 -21.38
CA GLN A 343 -13.17 -21.38 -22.45
C GLN A 343 -13.13 -20.32 -23.57
N TRP A 344 -13.20 -19.03 -23.20
CA TRP A 344 -13.13 -17.93 -24.17
C TRP A 344 -11.80 -17.93 -24.95
N LEU A 345 -10.66 -18.22 -24.29
CA LEU A 345 -9.35 -18.28 -24.95
C LEU A 345 -9.28 -19.43 -25.97
N VAL A 346 -9.91 -20.56 -25.70
CA VAL A 346 -10.02 -21.69 -26.64
C VAL A 346 -10.86 -21.28 -27.85
N GLU A 347 -12.01 -20.63 -27.64
CA GLU A 347 -12.88 -20.13 -28.69
C GLU A 347 -12.14 -19.09 -29.58
N GLN A 348 -11.26 -18.28 -29.00
CA GLN A 348 -10.41 -17.32 -29.71
C GLN A 348 -9.17 -17.95 -30.35
N GLN A 349 -8.97 -19.25 -30.23
CA GLN A 349 -7.77 -19.98 -30.71
C GLN A 349 -6.45 -19.48 -30.10
N LEU A 350 -6.52 -18.96 -28.87
CA LEU A 350 -5.37 -18.48 -28.08
C LEU A 350 -4.90 -19.48 -27.03
N ALA A 351 -5.64 -20.57 -26.86
CA ALA A 351 -5.30 -21.69 -26.00
C ALA A 351 -5.68 -23.00 -26.65
N ASP A 352 -4.95 -24.05 -26.28
CA ASP A 352 -5.19 -25.41 -26.75
C ASP A 352 -5.66 -26.27 -25.56
N ILE A 353 -6.54 -27.25 -25.86
CA ILE A 353 -7.02 -28.22 -24.87
C ILE A 353 -6.01 -29.39 -24.86
N ASP A 354 -5.44 -29.67 -23.70
CA ASP A 354 -4.51 -30.78 -23.47
C ASP A 354 -5.12 -31.70 -22.39
N GLY A 355 -5.85 -32.71 -22.84
CA GLY A 355 -6.62 -33.59 -21.96
C GLY A 355 -7.69 -32.84 -21.19
N THR A 356 -7.57 -32.77 -19.87
CA THR A 356 -8.46 -32.01 -18.95
C THR A 356 -7.95 -30.60 -18.66
N SER A 357 -6.77 -30.21 -19.15
CA SER A 357 -6.14 -28.92 -18.94
C SER A 357 -6.25 -28.02 -20.18
N VAL A 358 -6.16 -26.72 -19.97
CA VAL A 358 -6.12 -25.72 -21.03
C VAL A 358 -4.79 -25.00 -20.92
N ARG A 359 -4.01 -25.03 -21.98
CA ARG A 359 -2.69 -24.40 -22.07
C ARG A 359 -2.74 -23.19 -23.02
N LEU A 360 -2.34 -22.03 -22.53
CA LEU A 360 -2.21 -20.83 -23.37
C LEU A 360 -1.07 -21.00 -24.37
N ARG A 361 -1.29 -20.51 -25.59
CA ARG A 361 -0.20 -20.40 -26.59
C ARG A 361 0.83 -19.38 -26.13
N ALA A 362 2.09 -19.61 -26.43
CA ALA A 362 3.22 -18.81 -25.92
C ALA A 362 3.11 -17.30 -26.20
N ASN A 363 2.43 -16.89 -27.28
CA ASN A 363 2.24 -15.49 -27.67
C ASN A 363 0.84 -14.94 -27.34
N ALA A 364 -0.03 -15.71 -26.69
CA ALA A 364 -1.44 -15.34 -26.47
C ALA A 364 -1.59 -13.99 -25.71
N VAL A 365 -0.84 -13.82 -24.63
CA VAL A 365 -0.89 -12.58 -23.83
C VAL A 365 -0.43 -11.36 -24.65
N MET A 366 0.65 -11.52 -25.41
CA MET A 366 1.17 -10.45 -26.27
C MET A 366 0.19 -10.08 -27.38
N LEU A 367 -0.44 -11.07 -28.02
CA LEU A 367 -1.45 -10.85 -29.06
C LEU A 367 -2.67 -10.12 -28.51
N LEU A 368 -3.16 -10.51 -27.34
CA LEU A 368 -4.29 -9.86 -26.68
C LEU A 368 -3.97 -8.41 -26.31
N GLN A 369 -2.79 -8.15 -25.76
CA GLN A 369 -2.35 -6.78 -25.45
C GLN A 369 -2.28 -5.92 -26.71
N ARG A 370 -1.73 -6.47 -27.80
CA ARG A 370 -1.63 -5.75 -29.06
C ARG A 370 -3.01 -5.47 -29.67
N ARG A 371 -3.94 -6.43 -29.64
CA ARG A 371 -5.33 -6.22 -30.09
C ARG A 371 -5.98 -5.05 -29.36
N GLU A 372 -5.86 -5.01 -28.05
CA GLU A 372 -6.38 -3.91 -27.23
C GLU A 372 -5.74 -2.58 -27.59
N LEU A 373 -4.40 -2.52 -27.68
CA LEU A 373 -3.67 -1.28 -28.02
C LEU A 373 -4.05 -0.72 -29.39
N LEU A 374 -4.21 -1.58 -30.39
CA LEU A 374 -4.63 -1.15 -31.72
C LEU A 374 -6.05 -0.58 -31.70
N ARG A 375 -7.00 -1.27 -31.08
CA ARG A 375 -8.40 -0.84 -30.95
C ARG A 375 -8.52 0.50 -30.20
N GLU A 376 -7.85 0.61 -29.04
CA GLU A 376 -7.87 1.84 -28.25
C GLU A 376 -7.10 2.97 -28.95
N GLY A 377 -6.01 2.64 -29.66
CA GLY A 377 -5.28 3.58 -30.49
C GLY A 377 -6.13 4.17 -31.62
N GLU A 378 -6.94 3.35 -32.31
CA GLU A 378 -7.88 3.81 -33.32
C GLU A 378 -9.00 4.70 -32.74
N ALA A 379 -9.55 4.32 -31.58
CA ALA A 379 -10.55 5.12 -30.87
C ALA A 379 -9.99 6.50 -30.48
N LEU A 380 -8.80 6.52 -29.89
CA LEU A 380 -8.10 7.76 -29.52
C LEU A 380 -7.70 8.58 -30.76
N SER A 381 -7.29 7.94 -31.86
CA SER A 381 -7.01 8.59 -33.15
C SER A 381 -8.19 9.42 -33.62
N SER A 382 -9.38 8.83 -33.52
CA SER A 382 -10.63 9.50 -33.91
C SER A 382 -10.98 10.66 -32.97
N GLU A 383 -10.66 10.55 -31.70
CA GLU A 383 -10.90 11.58 -30.66
C GLU A 383 -10.00 12.81 -30.85
N ILE A 384 -8.69 12.58 -31.05
CA ILE A 384 -7.68 13.65 -31.04
C ILE A 384 -7.25 14.13 -32.44
N GLY A 385 -7.68 13.44 -33.49
CA GLY A 385 -7.36 13.79 -34.89
C GLY A 385 -5.89 13.55 -35.27
N LYS A 386 -5.18 12.66 -34.56
CA LYS A 386 -3.80 12.25 -34.84
C LYS A 386 -3.72 10.74 -35.02
N PRO A 387 -2.94 10.20 -35.97
CA PRO A 387 -2.77 8.76 -36.11
C PRO A 387 -2.03 8.13 -34.93
N PHE A 388 -2.49 6.96 -34.55
CA PHE A 388 -1.80 6.09 -33.60
C PHE A 388 -0.63 5.38 -34.29
N VAL A 389 0.54 5.36 -33.65
CA VAL A 389 1.72 4.61 -34.09
C VAL A 389 2.16 3.68 -32.97
N GLU A 390 2.22 2.37 -33.25
CA GLU A 390 2.67 1.37 -32.29
C GLU A 390 4.17 1.52 -32.05
N ALA A 391 4.57 1.63 -30.77
CA ALA A 391 5.98 1.75 -30.41
C ALA A 391 6.70 0.39 -30.48
N SER A 392 7.88 0.36 -31.09
CA SER A 392 8.71 -0.83 -31.23
C SER A 392 9.84 -0.89 -30.18
N ILE A 393 10.24 -2.11 -29.76
CA ILE A 393 11.38 -2.30 -28.85
C ILE A 393 12.66 -1.74 -29.53
N GLY A 394 13.42 -0.93 -28.78
CA GLY A 394 14.60 -0.23 -29.27
C GLY A 394 14.30 1.15 -29.84
N GLU A 395 13.04 1.48 -30.11
CA GLU A 395 12.65 2.77 -30.67
C GLU A 395 12.85 3.90 -29.65
N ARG A 396 13.31 5.06 -30.15
CA ARG A 396 13.37 6.29 -29.37
C ARG A 396 11.98 6.94 -29.33
N ILE A 397 11.42 6.99 -28.14
CA ILE A 397 10.16 7.67 -27.85
C ILE A 397 10.48 9.10 -27.42
N GLU A 398 9.90 10.08 -28.10
CA GLU A 398 10.05 11.50 -27.75
C GLU A 398 8.73 12.22 -27.96
N GLY A 399 8.24 12.98 -26.99
CA GLY A 399 6.98 13.68 -27.07
C GLY A 399 6.47 14.18 -25.73
N THR A 400 5.29 14.80 -25.76
CA THR A 400 4.61 15.29 -24.56
C THR A 400 3.78 14.16 -23.96
N ILE A 401 3.94 13.89 -22.67
CA ILE A 401 3.12 12.94 -21.93
C ILE A 401 1.81 13.64 -21.58
N THR A 402 0.73 13.31 -22.26
CA THR A 402 -0.52 14.09 -22.17
C THR A 402 -1.48 13.53 -21.12
N ARG A 403 -1.65 12.21 -21.08
CA ARG A 403 -2.56 11.58 -20.11
C ARG A 403 -2.22 10.12 -19.84
N ARG A 404 -2.75 9.61 -18.73
CA ARG A 404 -2.76 8.20 -18.41
C ARG A 404 -4.01 7.54 -18.98
N ILE A 405 -3.87 6.36 -19.58
CA ILE A 405 -4.94 5.52 -20.11
C ILE A 405 -4.96 4.21 -19.32
N ASP A 406 -6.09 3.90 -18.68
CA ASP A 406 -6.28 2.68 -17.90
C ASP A 406 -6.99 1.62 -18.76
N LEU A 407 -6.25 0.64 -19.28
CA LEU A 407 -6.71 -0.46 -20.11
C LEU A 407 -6.84 -1.76 -19.29
N ALA A 408 -7.46 -2.79 -19.84
CA ALA A 408 -7.55 -4.09 -19.18
C ALA A 408 -6.18 -4.79 -19.12
N SER A 409 -5.31 -4.55 -20.10
CA SER A 409 -3.93 -5.05 -20.13
C SER A 409 -2.98 -4.30 -19.21
N GLY A 410 -3.39 -3.18 -18.63
CA GLY A 410 -2.61 -2.36 -17.71
C GLY A 410 -2.77 -0.87 -17.94
N ARG A 411 -1.87 -0.11 -17.32
CA ARG A 411 -1.82 1.34 -17.44
C ARG A 411 -0.84 1.75 -18.53
N PHE A 412 -1.22 2.73 -19.32
CA PHE A 412 -0.40 3.30 -20.39
C PHE A 412 -0.32 4.82 -20.27
N ALA A 413 0.76 5.38 -20.78
CA ALA A 413 0.92 6.81 -21.01
C ALA A 413 0.70 7.10 -22.49
N MET A 414 -0.11 8.10 -22.79
CA MET A 414 -0.19 8.65 -24.12
C MET A 414 0.92 9.67 -24.31
N VAL A 415 1.78 9.42 -25.30
CA VAL A 415 2.90 10.30 -25.67
C VAL A 415 2.59 10.91 -27.03
N GLU A 416 2.28 12.19 -27.04
CA GLU A 416 1.97 12.93 -28.25
C GLU A 416 3.23 13.55 -28.86
N LYS A 417 3.39 13.33 -30.16
CA LYS A 417 4.30 14.03 -31.05
C LYS A 417 3.51 15.08 -31.88
N SER A 418 4.19 15.85 -32.72
CA SER A 418 3.53 16.87 -33.52
C SER A 418 2.42 16.30 -34.47
N ARG A 419 2.65 15.14 -35.06
CA ARG A 419 1.79 14.57 -36.10
C ARG A 419 1.15 13.22 -35.74
N GLU A 420 1.57 12.60 -34.67
CA GLU A 420 1.18 11.25 -34.25
C GLU A 420 1.19 11.12 -32.73
N PHE A 421 0.66 10.03 -32.22
CA PHE A 421 0.84 9.65 -30.81
C PHE A 421 1.11 8.16 -30.68
N THR A 422 1.68 7.78 -29.55
CA THR A 422 1.91 6.39 -29.17
C THR A 422 1.46 6.12 -27.73
N LEU A 423 1.14 4.85 -27.44
CA LEU A 423 0.84 4.36 -26.10
C LEU A 423 2.03 3.54 -25.60
N VAL A 424 2.54 3.90 -24.44
CA VAL A 424 3.66 3.21 -23.82
C VAL A 424 3.30 2.79 -22.38
N PRO A 425 3.86 1.69 -21.85
CA PRO A 425 3.56 1.24 -20.50
C PRO A 425 3.79 2.35 -19.45
N TRP A 426 2.81 2.54 -18.56
CA TRP A 426 2.88 3.53 -17.50
C TRP A 426 3.93 3.17 -16.45
N ARG A 427 4.67 4.17 -16.02
CA ARG A 427 5.61 4.09 -14.91
C ARG A 427 5.27 5.16 -13.85
N PRO A 428 5.42 4.90 -12.55
CA PRO A 428 5.11 5.89 -11.50
C PRO A 428 5.87 7.22 -11.64
N VAL A 429 7.05 7.21 -12.27
CA VAL A 429 7.82 8.42 -12.54
C VAL A 429 7.07 9.40 -13.46
N LEU A 430 6.10 8.93 -14.23
CA LEU A 430 5.31 9.73 -15.17
C LEU A 430 4.21 10.55 -14.48
N GLU A 431 3.83 10.21 -13.24
CA GLU A 431 2.76 10.92 -12.51
C GLU A 431 3.00 12.44 -12.44
N ASN A 432 4.25 12.83 -12.14
CA ASN A 432 4.66 14.23 -12.07
C ASN A 432 5.19 14.80 -13.41
N GLN A 433 5.03 14.07 -14.50
CA GLN A 433 5.52 14.44 -15.82
C GLN A 433 4.40 14.65 -16.84
N ILE A 434 3.14 14.50 -16.43
CA ILE A 434 1.98 14.82 -17.27
C ILE A 434 2.04 16.29 -17.68
N GLY A 435 1.85 16.57 -18.95
CA GLY A 435 1.99 17.89 -19.57
C GLY A 435 3.42 18.27 -19.95
N LYS A 436 4.43 17.44 -19.64
CA LYS A 436 5.85 17.73 -19.94
C LYS A 436 6.36 16.84 -21.07
N THR A 437 7.34 17.37 -21.79
CA THR A 437 8.06 16.63 -22.83
C THR A 437 9.12 15.72 -22.17
N GLY A 438 9.14 14.46 -22.61
CA GLY A 438 10.13 13.47 -22.21
C GLY A 438 10.73 12.76 -23.42
N SER A 439 11.89 12.17 -23.25
CA SER A 439 12.47 11.26 -24.23
C SER A 439 12.96 9.98 -23.52
N GLY A 440 12.96 8.86 -24.25
CA GLY A 440 13.39 7.59 -23.71
C GLY A 440 13.55 6.54 -24.82
N ILE A 441 13.98 5.35 -24.42
CA ILE A 441 14.10 4.20 -25.32
C ILE A 441 13.09 3.14 -24.87
N MET A 442 12.29 2.63 -25.82
CA MET A 442 11.34 1.55 -25.59
C MET A 442 12.11 0.25 -25.33
N ARG A 443 11.82 -0.40 -24.22
CA ARG A 443 12.39 -1.71 -23.82
C ARG A 443 11.25 -2.70 -23.62
N ALA A 444 11.56 -3.97 -23.45
CA ALA A 444 10.57 -5.03 -23.24
C ALA A 444 9.68 -4.81 -22.01
N ASP A 445 10.21 -4.13 -20.97
CA ASP A 445 9.53 -3.83 -19.71
C ASP A 445 8.98 -2.38 -19.63
N GLY A 446 9.03 -1.60 -20.71
CA GLY A 446 8.56 -0.22 -20.80
C GLY A 446 9.64 0.76 -21.27
N VAL A 447 9.38 2.06 -21.12
CA VAL A 447 10.31 3.10 -21.59
C VAL A 447 11.30 3.49 -20.50
N SER A 448 12.59 3.52 -20.84
CA SER A 448 13.66 4.08 -20.02
C SER A 448 13.72 5.60 -20.25
N TRP A 449 13.04 6.35 -19.37
CA TRP A 449 12.82 7.79 -19.53
C TRP A 449 14.01 8.66 -19.11
N HIS A 450 14.25 9.72 -19.89
CA HIS A 450 15.14 10.83 -19.57
C HIS A 450 14.32 12.13 -19.62
N PHE A 451 14.20 12.78 -18.46
CA PHE A 451 13.58 14.09 -18.36
C PHE A 451 14.68 15.13 -18.25
N GLY A 452 14.98 15.86 -19.35
CA GLY A 452 15.91 16.97 -19.36
C GLY A 452 15.35 18.12 -18.53
N ARG A 453 16.23 18.92 -17.86
CA ARG A 453 15.87 20.26 -17.43
C ARG A 453 15.53 21.05 -18.69
N GLY A 454 14.30 21.55 -18.78
CA GLY A 454 13.91 22.44 -19.87
C GLY A 454 14.93 23.59 -19.94
N ARG A 455 15.70 23.64 -21.01
CA ARG A 455 16.37 24.89 -21.40
C ARG A 455 15.24 25.85 -21.75
N SER A 456 15.01 26.85 -20.90
CA SER A 456 14.34 28.08 -21.31
C SER A 456 15.04 28.52 -22.59
N ALA A 457 14.29 28.63 -23.70
CA ALA A 457 14.78 29.25 -24.89
C ALA A 457 15.30 30.66 -24.53
N PRO A 458 16.47 31.12 -25.04
CA PRO A 458 16.88 32.49 -24.87
C PRO A 458 15.86 33.39 -25.57
N GLU A 459 15.26 34.32 -24.84
CA GLU A 459 14.58 35.45 -25.44
C GLU A 459 15.63 36.17 -26.32
N ILE A 460 15.37 36.21 -27.59
CA ILE A 460 16.13 37.01 -28.54
C ILE A 460 15.61 38.45 -28.39
N PRO A 461 16.49 39.45 -28.23
CA PRO A 461 16.13 40.83 -28.02
C PRO A 461 15.45 41.45 -29.25
#